data_6ae28d3450853bf7ec8fa832c6b28f29
#
_entry.id   6ae28d3450853bf7ec8fa832c6b28f29
#
_cell.length_a   1.000
_cell.length_b   1.000
_cell.length_c   1.000
_cell.angle_alpha   90.00
_cell.angle_beta   90.00
_cell.angle_gamma   90.00
#
_symmetry.space_group_name_H-M   'P 1'
#
loop_
_entity.id
_entity.type
_entity.pdbx_description
1 polymer ?
#
loop_
_entity_poly.entity_id
_entity_poly.type
_entity_poly.pdbx_seq_one_letter_code
_entity_poly.pdbx_strand_id
1 'polypeptide(L)'
;MNLSMEVCLISKEPIEHKITLPCEHSFEYYYLYNEIIEQKNRHSDYFKCPYCRKKYHSTIPFYEIEEVRQINMVNYHKNVLPLLKCSWKECAIPGHKYKCGDYCKKHYLLANKKKCEHICKNGKQCRNIAIENETTCNKHK
;
A
#
# COMPACT_ATOMS: atom_id res chain seq x y z
N MET A 1 -34.20 1.80 -5.25
CA MET A 1 -32.82 2.24 -4.92
C MET A 1 -31.85 1.78 -5.99
N ASN A 2 -31.41 2.70 -6.76
CA ASN A 2 -30.37 2.39 -7.76
C ASN A 2 -29.01 2.43 -7.09
N LEU A 3 -28.52 1.25 -6.70
CA LEU A 3 -27.13 1.12 -6.36
C LEU A 3 -26.37 1.16 -7.66
N SER A 4 -25.95 2.36 -8.07
CA SER A 4 -25.07 2.48 -9.21
C SER A 4 -23.71 1.91 -8.81
N MET A 5 -23.40 0.71 -9.28
CA MET A 5 -22.08 0.13 -9.12
C MET A 5 -21.11 0.92 -10.00
N GLU A 6 -20.06 1.45 -9.40
CA GLU A 6 -19.03 2.11 -10.18
C GLU A 6 -18.30 1.09 -11.05
N VAL A 7 -18.05 1.46 -12.29
CA VAL A 7 -17.42 0.61 -13.28
C VAL A 7 -16.00 1.12 -13.55
N CYS A 8 -15.06 0.20 -13.62
CA CYS A 8 -13.68 0.51 -13.97
C CYS A 8 -13.61 1.06 -15.40
N LEU A 9 -12.90 2.19 -15.57
CA LEU A 9 -12.77 2.82 -16.89
C LEU A 9 -11.88 2.03 -17.84
N ILE A 10 -11.11 1.06 -17.34
CA ILE A 10 -10.26 0.19 -18.15
C ILE A 10 -11.00 -1.09 -18.52
N SER A 11 -11.49 -1.85 -17.52
CA SER A 11 -12.09 -3.17 -17.73
C SER A 11 -13.58 -3.13 -18.06
N LYS A 12 -14.26 -2.02 -17.75
CA LYS A 12 -15.71 -1.86 -17.89
C LYS A 12 -16.52 -2.80 -17.00
N GLU A 13 -15.87 -3.38 -16.00
CA GLU A 13 -16.49 -4.24 -15.01
C GLU A 13 -16.67 -3.52 -13.67
N PRO A 14 -17.56 -4.03 -12.79
CA PRO A 14 -17.73 -3.43 -11.46
C PRO A 14 -16.42 -3.39 -10.67
N ILE A 15 -16.22 -2.31 -9.92
CA ILE A 15 -15.00 -2.10 -9.14
C ILE A 15 -15.15 -2.75 -7.76
N GLU A 16 -14.21 -3.64 -7.40
CA GLU A 16 -14.12 -4.25 -6.08
C GLU A 16 -13.10 -3.53 -5.19
N HIS A 17 -11.92 -3.24 -5.75
CA HIS A 17 -10.82 -2.56 -5.05
C HIS A 17 -10.60 -1.22 -5.71
N LYS A 18 -11.39 -0.25 -5.28
CA LYS A 18 -11.42 1.07 -5.90
C LYS A 18 -10.16 1.88 -5.59
N ILE A 19 -9.58 2.44 -6.65
CA ILE A 19 -8.57 3.48 -6.53
C ILE A 19 -9.01 4.68 -7.37
N THR A 20 -8.99 5.86 -6.76
CA THR A 20 -9.37 7.11 -7.43
C THR A 20 -8.16 8.03 -7.47
N LEU A 21 -7.77 8.44 -8.67
CA LEU A 21 -6.66 9.36 -8.87
C LEU A 21 -7.11 10.80 -8.56
N PRO A 22 -6.16 11.74 -8.32
CA PRO A 22 -6.52 13.14 -8.06
C PRO A 22 -7.32 13.81 -9.17
N CYS A 23 -7.29 13.27 -10.40
CA CYS A 23 -8.12 13.74 -11.52
C CYS A 23 -9.56 13.22 -11.43
N GLU A 24 -9.91 12.52 -10.34
CA GLU A 24 -11.25 11.98 -10.06
C GLU A 24 -11.68 10.80 -10.95
N HIS A 25 -10.75 10.19 -11.66
CA HIS A 25 -11.02 8.97 -12.41
C HIS A 25 -10.76 7.74 -11.54
N SER A 26 -11.74 6.83 -11.51
CA SER A 26 -11.69 5.64 -10.66
C SER A 26 -11.47 4.38 -11.48
N PHE A 27 -10.70 3.46 -10.92
CA PHE A 27 -10.32 2.22 -11.58
C PHE A 27 -10.36 1.07 -10.58
N GLU A 28 -10.49 -0.15 -11.10
CA GLU A 28 -10.14 -1.33 -10.33
C GLU A 28 -8.61 -1.34 -10.16
N TYR A 29 -8.13 -1.47 -8.93
CA TYR A 29 -6.71 -1.35 -8.61
C TYR A 29 -5.84 -2.26 -9.48
N TYR A 30 -6.23 -3.53 -9.64
CA TYR A 30 -5.47 -4.51 -10.41
C TYR A 30 -5.22 -4.05 -11.85
N TYR A 31 -6.23 -3.50 -12.51
CA TYR A 31 -6.11 -3.04 -13.89
C TYR A 31 -5.27 -1.77 -14.02
N LEU A 32 -5.42 -0.84 -13.09
CA LEU A 32 -4.58 0.36 -13.06
C LEU A 32 -3.13 0.00 -12.79
N TYR A 33 -2.90 -0.91 -11.85
CA TYR A 33 -1.58 -1.42 -11.51
C TYR A 33 -0.87 -2.01 -12.74
N ASN A 34 -1.56 -2.87 -13.51
CA ASN A 34 -1.01 -3.44 -14.73
C ASN A 34 -0.75 -2.39 -15.81
N GLU A 35 -1.64 -1.41 -15.95
CA GLU A 35 -1.45 -0.31 -16.89
C GLU A 35 -0.22 0.52 -16.55
N ILE A 36 0.00 0.80 -15.28
CA ILE A 36 1.18 1.54 -14.84
C ILE A 36 2.47 0.75 -15.10
N ILE A 37 2.45 -0.57 -14.89
CA ILE A 37 3.60 -1.43 -15.22
C ILE A 37 3.95 -1.28 -16.70
N GLU A 38 2.97 -1.35 -17.58
CA GLU A 38 3.19 -1.18 -19.02
C GLU A 38 3.75 0.19 -19.36
N GLN A 39 3.22 1.24 -18.74
CA GLN A 39 3.71 2.60 -18.95
C GLN A 39 5.14 2.76 -18.45
N LYS A 40 5.48 2.18 -17.30
CA LYS A 40 6.83 2.26 -16.73
C LYS A 40 7.89 1.53 -17.55
N ASN A 41 7.49 0.57 -18.35
CA ASN A 41 8.39 -0.06 -19.33
C ASN A 41 8.78 0.90 -20.44
N ARG A 42 7.97 1.94 -20.67
CA ARG A 42 8.21 2.97 -21.70
C ARG A 42 8.76 4.26 -21.09
N HIS A 43 8.23 4.67 -19.93
CA HIS A 43 8.55 5.92 -19.24
C HIS A 43 8.74 5.65 -17.75
N SER A 44 9.98 5.72 -17.27
CA SER A 44 10.26 5.44 -15.85
C SER A 44 9.91 6.57 -14.89
N ASP A 45 9.82 7.82 -15.39
CA ASP A 45 9.71 9.01 -14.54
C ASP A 45 8.29 9.35 -14.11
N TYR A 46 7.29 8.90 -14.84
CA TYR A 46 5.90 9.26 -14.58
C TYR A 46 4.95 8.19 -15.10
N PHE A 47 3.70 8.26 -14.65
CA PHE A 47 2.61 7.53 -15.30
C PHE A 47 1.49 8.50 -15.64
N LYS A 48 0.65 8.11 -16.59
CA LYS A 48 -0.50 8.91 -17.02
C LYS A 48 -1.80 8.22 -16.63
N CYS A 49 -2.80 9.01 -16.23
CA CYS A 49 -4.15 8.47 -16.04
C CYS A 49 -4.60 7.85 -17.38
N PRO A 50 -5.03 6.57 -17.37
CA PRO A 50 -5.46 5.90 -18.61
C PRO A 50 -6.65 6.57 -19.30
N TYR A 51 -7.41 7.37 -18.57
CA TYR A 51 -8.60 8.02 -19.10
C TYR A 51 -8.33 9.44 -19.63
N CYS A 52 -7.78 10.32 -18.77
CA CYS A 52 -7.56 11.72 -19.13
C CYS A 52 -6.11 12.06 -19.49
N ARG A 53 -5.20 11.11 -19.33
CA ARG A 53 -3.77 11.24 -19.63
C ARG A 53 -3.01 12.27 -18.79
N LYS A 54 -3.56 12.64 -17.64
CA LYS A 54 -2.84 13.53 -16.72
C LYS A 54 -1.61 12.82 -16.17
N LYS A 55 -0.46 13.50 -16.21
CA LYS A 55 0.81 12.94 -15.74
C LYS A 55 0.95 13.04 -14.22
N TYR A 56 1.47 11.98 -13.61
CA TYR A 56 1.79 11.94 -12.19
C TYR A 56 3.22 11.46 -12.03
N HIS A 57 4.05 12.26 -11.36
CA HIS A 57 5.44 11.93 -11.06
C HIS A 57 5.57 11.22 -9.71
N SER A 58 4.54 10.47 -9.35
CA SER A 58 4.43 9.74 -8.09
C SER A 58 4.02 8.30 -8.39
N THR A 59 4.04 7.46 -7.35
CA THR A 59 3.54 6.09 -7.46
C THR A 59 2.16 6.02 -6.82
N ILE A 60 1.39 4.99 -7.17
CA ILE A 60 0.12 4.72 -6.47
C ILE A 60 0.41 4.00 -5.16
N PRO A 61 -0.48 4.11 -4.14
CA PRO A 61 -0.32 3.33 -2.92
C PRO A 61 -0.44 1.83 -3.22
N PHE A 62 0.25 1.01 -2.44
CA PHE A 62 0.14 -0.44 -2.54
C PHE A 62 -1.17 -0.90 -1.88
N TYR A 63 -1.87 -1.80 -2.56
CA TYR A 63 -3.05 -2.49 -2.01
C TYR A 63 -2.68 -3.96 -1.86
N GLU A 64 -2.83 -4.49 -0.66
CA GLU A 64 -2.53 -5.90 -0.38
C GLU A 64 -3.65 -6.79 -0.94
N ILE A 65 -3.55 -7.06 -2.24
CA ILE A 65 -4.47 -7.90 -3.00
C ILE A 65 -3.66 -9.10 -3.52
N GLU A 66 -4.28 -10.26 -3.59
CA GLU A 66 -3.59 -11.51 -3.93
C GLU A 66 -2.74 -11.45 -5.20
N GLU A 67 -3.23 -10.78 -6.23
CA GLU A 67 -2.55 -10.70 -7.53
C GLU A 67 -1.64 -9.48 -7.68
N VAL A 68 -1.51 -8.65 -6.65
CA VAL A 68 -0.74 -7.42 -6.69
C VAL A 68 0.52 -7.56 -5.85
N ARG A 69 1.65 -7.14 -6.41
CA ARG A 69 2.94 -7.15 -5.72
C ARG A 69 3.46 -5.74 -5.53
N GLN A 70 4.32 -5.54 -4.54
CA GLN A 70 5.04 -4.29 -4.38
C GLN A 70 6.12 -4.18 -5.45
N ILE A 71 5.93 -3.27 -6.39
CA ILE A 71 6.91 -3.03 -7.45
C ILE A 71 7.43 -1.61 -7.30
N ASN A 72 8.76 -1.48 -7.18
CA ASN A 72 9.40 -0.18 -7.07
C ASN A 72 9.03 0.72 -8.25
N MET A 73 8.70 1.97 -7.97
CA MET A 73 8.28 3.00 -8.95
C MET A 73 6.87 2.78 -9.52
N VAL A 74 6.19 1.72 -9.17
CA VAL A 74 4.79 1.48 -9.56
C VAL A 74 3.85 1.76 -8.39
N ASN A 75 3.99 0.99 -7.32
CA ASN A 75 3.18 1.14 -6.10
C ASN A 75 4.04 1.10 -4.83
N TYR A 76 5.31 1.41 -4.96
CA TYR A 76 6.26 1.39 -3.86
C TYR A 76 7.39 2.36 -4.14
N HIS A 77 7.39 3.52 -3.46
CA HIS A 77 8.43 4.54 -3.60
C HIS A 77 8.22 5.63 -2.55
N LYS A 78 9.19 6.54 -2.41
CA LYS A 78 9.09 7.68 -1.49
C LYS A 78 7.98 8.65 -1.87
N ASN A 79 7.72 8.81 -3.17
CA ASN A 79 6.74 9.77 -3.70
C ASN A 79 5.41 9.08 -4.00
N VAL A 80 4.76 8.55 -2.96
CA VAL A 80 3.45 7.91 -3.10
C VAL A 80 2.36 8.99 -3.16
N LEU A 81 1.43 8.85 -4.11
CA LEU A 81 0.27 9.74 -4.18
C LEU A 81 -0.54 9.65 -2.86
N PRO A 82 -0.93 10.79 -2.27
CA PRO A 82 -1.63 10.80 -0.99
C PRO A 82 -3.12 10.42 -1.14
N LEU A 83 -3.38 9.23 -1.69
CA LEU A 83 -4.73 8.69 -1.87
C LEU A 83 -5.25 7.98 -0.63
N LEU A 84 -4.34 7.46 0.19
CA LEU A 84 -4.64 6.82 1.47
C LEU A 84 -3.82 7.47 2.56
N LYS A 85 -4.40 7.61 3.74
CA LYS A 85 -3.70 8.19 4.89
C LYS A 85 -3.25 7.08 5.83
N CYS A 86 -1.99 7.14 6.28
CA CYS A 86 -1.49 6.23 7.29
C CYS A 86 -2.35 6.34 8.56
N SER A 87 -2.81 5.21 9.09
CA SER A 87 -3.66 5.17 10.28
C SER A 87 -2.89 5.32 11.59
N TRP A 88 -1.56 5.35 11.52
CA TRP A 88 -0.74 5.52 12.72
C TRP A 88 -0.93 6.92 13.30
N LYS A 89 -1.00 6.99 14.61
CA LYS A 89 -1.26 8.25 15.32
C LYS A 89 -0.26 9.33 14.90
N GLU A 90 -0.81 10.49 14.47
CA GLU A 90 -0.04 11.69 14.09
C GLU A 90 0.85 11.52 12.85
N CYS A 91 0.65 10.45 12.06
CA CYS A 91 1.40 10.27 10.82
C CYS A 91 0.68 10.95 9.66
N ALA A 92 1.40 11.81 8.93
CA ALA A 92 0.89 12.52 7.76
C ALA A 92 1.39 11.93 6.43
N ILE A 93 2.17 10.84 6.50
CA ILE A 93 2.74 10.21 5.31
C ILE A 93 1.67 9.42 4.58
N PRO A 94 1.62 9.47 3.22
CA PRO A 94 0.69 8.65 2.47
C PRO A 94 0.85 7.16 2.79
N GLY A 95 -0.28 6.46 2.95
CA GLY A 95 -0.28 5.06 3.33
C GLY A 95 -0.49 4.11 2.17
N HIS A 96 -0.35 2.84 2.48
CA HIS A 96 -0.69 1.73 1.60
C HIS A 96 -1.78 0.91 2.28
N LYS A 97 -2.55 0.18 1.50
CA LYS A 97 -3.66 -0.62 2.03
C LYS A 97 -3.20 -2.05 2.30
N TYR A 98 -3.06 -2.39 3.57
CA TYR A 98 -2.70 -3.74 4.03
C TYR A 98 -3.88 -4.41 4.72
N LYS A 99 -3.80 -5.70 4.96
CA LYS A 99 -4.85 -6.45 5.65
C LYS A 99 -5.11 -5.94 7.07
N CYS A 100 -4.08 -5.42 7.73
CA CYS A 100 -4.18 -4.87 9.08
C CYS A 100 -4.62 -3.40 9.11
N GLY A 101 -4.75 -2.74 7.95
CA GLY A 101 -5.17 -1.35 7.85
C GLY A 101 -4.31 -0.56 6.88
N ASP A 102 -4.49 0.76 6.85
CA ASP A 102 -3.76 1.65 5.97
C ASP A 102 -2.57 2.24 6.72
N TYR A 103 -1.36 1.94 6.29
CA TYR A 103 -0.12 2.39 6.93
C TYR A 103 0.92 2.79 5.91
N CYS A 104 1.78 3.75 6.24
CA CYS A 104 3.00 3.96 5.47
C CYS A 104 3.94 2.77 5.74
N LYS A 105 4.95 2.61 4.90
CA LYS A 105 5.89 1.47 5.01
C LYS A 105 6.44 1.30 6.43
N LYS A 106 6.90 2.40 7.04
CA LYS A 106 7.48 2.36 8.38
C LYS A 106 6.50 1.85 9.42
N HIS A 107 5.28 2.38 9.43
CA HIS A 107 4.28 2.01 10.43
C HIS A 107 3.65 0.66 10.16
N TYR A 108 3.58 0.24 8.90
CA TYR A 108 3.18 -1.12 8.56
C TYR A 108 4.12 -2.14 9.19
N LEU A 109 5.42 -1.91 9.07
CA LEU A 109 6.42 -2.81 9.67
C LEU A 109 6.30 -2.84 11.19
N LEU A 110 6.03 -1.70 11.83
CA LEU A 110 5.84 -1.64 13.29
C LEU A 110 4.53 -2.30 13.72
N ALA A 111 3.45 -2.12 12.97
CA ALA A 111 2.15 -2.69 13.30
C ALA A 111 2.10 -4.20 13.09
N ASN A 112 2.84 -4.72 12.11
CA ASN A 112 2.81 -6.12 11.71
C ASN A 112 3.84 -7.00 12.41
N LYS A 113 4.86 -6.43 13.02
CA LYS A 113 5.90 -7.20 13.73
C LYS A 113 5.54 -7.38 15.19
N LYS A 114 5.59 -8.61 15.65
CA LYS A 114 5.39 -8.93 17.06
C LYS A 114 6.64 -8.58 17.84
N LYS A 115 6.47 -8.04 19.04
CA LYS A 115 7.59 -7.82 19.95
C LYS A 115 8.00 -9.15 20.60
N CYS A 116 9.27 -9.27 20.93
CA CYS A 116 9.78 -10.42 21.68
C CYS A 116 9.01 -10.56 23.01
N GLU A 117 8.54 -11.77 23.33
CA GLU A 117 7.77 -12.03 24.54
C GLU A 117 8.64 -12.27 25.79
N HIS A 118 9.96 -12.31 25.62
CA HIS A 118 10.87 -12.56 26.74
C HIS A 118 10.81 -11.44 27.78
N ILE A 119 10.72 -11.82 29.03
CA ILE A 119 10.78 -10.88 30.15
C ILE A 119 12.23 -10.82 30.65
N CYS A 120 12.81 -9.63 30.59
CA CYS A 120 14.19 -9.42 31.03
C CYS A 120 14.32 -9.50 32.56
N LYS A 121 15.54 -9.62 33.07
CA LYS A 121 15.83 -9.73 34.50
C LYS A 121 15.26 -8.57 35.33
N ASN A 122 15.09 -7.40 34.71
CA ASN A 122 14.51 -6.22 35.38
C ASN A 122 12.97 -6.24 35.40
N GLY A 123 12.33 -7.33 34.95
CA GLY A 123 10.88 -7.46 34.93
C GLY A 123 10.20 -6.80 33.75
N LYS A 124 10.95 -6.21 32.85
CA LYS A 124 10.40 -5.55 31.64
C LYS A 124 10.47 -6.46 30.44
N GLN A 125 9.48 -6.35 29.55
CA GLN A 125 9.46 -7.09 28.30
C GLN A 125 10.59 -6.61 27.38
N CYS A 126 11.23 -7.54 26.67
CA CYS A 126 12.23 -7.23 25.67
C CYS A 126 11.65 -6.30 24.60
N ARG A 127 12.39 -5.26 24.24
CA ARG A 127 11.96 -4.29 23.22
C ARG A 127 12.29 -4.70 21.78
N ASN A 128 13.07 -5.77 21.64
CA ASN A 128 13.45 -6.27 20.32
C ASN A 128 12.26 -6.90 19.61
N ILE A 129 12.33 -6.94 18.28
CA ILE A 129 11.29 -7.55 17.46
C ILE A 129 11.56 -9.05 17.40
N ALA A 130 10.50 -9.84 17.55
CA ALA A 130 10.58 -11.30 17.43
C ALA A 130 10.94 -11.71 16.01
N ILE A 131 11.62 -12.83 15.87
CA ILE A 131 11.94 -13.42 14.58
C ILE A 131 10.63 -13.84 13.91
N GLU A 132 10.57 -13.75 12.58
CA GLU A 132 9.42 -14.17 11.82
C GLU A 132 9.01 -15.62 12.19
N ASN A 133 7.73 -15.81 12.49
CA ASN A 133 7.14 -17.07 12.94
C ASN A 133 7.61 -17.55 14.32
N GLU A 134 8.29 -16.70 15.10
CA GLU A 134 8.70 -17.02 16.48
C GLU A 134 8.16 -15.97 17.45
N THR A 135 8.21 -16.29 18.75
CA THR A 135 7.75 -15.38 19.81
C THR A 135 8.88 -14.59 20.45
N THR A 136 10.13 -14.93 20.12
CA THR A 136 11.31 -14.31 20.71
C THR A 136 12.27 -13.77 19.63
N CYS A 137 13.13 -12.82 20.02
CA CYS A 137 14.16 -12.26 19.13
C CYS A 137 15.40 -13.17 19.11
N ASN A 138 16.39 -12.83 18.28
CA ASN A 138 17.64 -13.58 18.15
C ASN A 138 18.39 -13.78 19.48
N LYS A 139 18.29 -12.79 20.38
CA LYS A 139 18.96 -12.85 21.67
C LYS A 139 18.29 -13.80 22.66
N HIS A 140 17.01 -14.10 22.46
CA HIS A 140 16.20 -14.89 23.38
C HIS A 140 15.64 -16.16 22.74
N LYS A 141 16.35 -16.68 21.78
CA LYS A 141 16.02 -17.96 21.14
C LYS A 141 15.98 -19.08 22.16
#